data_b332c046bb6745f9f77c012c39f9382e
#
_entry.id   b332c046bb6745f9f77c012c39f9382e
#
_cell.length_a   1.000
_cell.length_b   1.000
_cell.length_c   1.000
_cell.angle_alpha   90.00
_cell.angle_beta   90.00
_cell.angle_gamma   90.00
#
_symmetry.space_group_name_H-M   'P 1'
#
loop_
_entity.id
_entity.type
_entity.pdbx_description
1 polymer ?
#
loop_
_entity_poly.entity_id
_entity_poly.type
_entity_poly.pdbx_seq_one_letter_code
_entity_poly.pdbx_strand_id
1 'polypeptide(L)'
;LKSVRTVRQGLTDAPFDPVALKEILEDSVIRGQQARSVIENLMEFSSAGGDAKSQENIAEIIDHSIELAEDVLSITSGLRFQDIDVDVDYAENLPDFACYTTELQQVFLSLIRHACNSLGRIEDDNHKPAIRIAVTHLYDDLWIRFHHNGVMISADDQQYLFESFATAGKTNNQYEADQRLSFTHFIITEQHHGQIAVISDEDQGTTFSIQLPIK
;
A
#
# COMPACT_ATOMS: atom_id res chain seq x y z
N LEU A 1 20.73 -16.62 1.74
CA LEU A 1 22.05 -17.28 1.56
C LEU A 1 22.29 -18.40 2.57
N LYS A 2 21.94 -18.25 3.87
CA LYS A 2 22.05 -19.34 4.86
C LYS A 2 21.13 -20.51 4.52
N SER A 3 19.85 -20.24 4.20
CA SER A 3 18.82 -21.24 3.89
C SER A 3 19.20 -22.11 2.68
N VAL A 4 19.72 -21.51 1.60
CA VAL A 4 20.19 -22.22 0.41
C VAL A 4 21.42 -23.08 0.71
N ARG A 5 22.32 -22.63 1.58
CA ARG A 5 23.46 -23.44 2.03
C ARG A 5 23.02 -24.64 2.85
N THR A 6 22.03 -24.47 3.74
CA THR A 6 21.48 -25.54 4.58
C THR A 6 20.82 -26.61 3.74
N VAL A 7 20.02 -26.23 2.72
CA VAL A 7 19.43 -27.17 1.75
C VAL A 7 20.52 -27.96 1.00
N ARG A 8 21.56 -27.26 0.55
CA ARG A 8 22.64 -27.89 -0.21
C ARG A 8 23.45 -28.87 0.64
N GLN A 9 23.66 -28.62 1.94
CA GLN A 9 24.30 -29.54 2.86
C GLN A 9 23.39 -30.71 3.25
N GLY A 10 22.11 -30.49 3.49
CA GLY A 10 21.13 -31.52 3.83
C GLY A 10 20.87 -32.54 2.69
N LEU A 11 21.03 -32.12 1.43
CA LEU A 11 20.88 -33.02 0.28
C LEU A 11 22.06 -34.03 0.11
N THR A 12 23.18 -33.79 0.80
CA THR A 12 24.38 -34.66 0.69
C THR A 12 24.54 -35.66 1.83
N ASP A 13 24.01 -35.41 3.03
CA ASP A 13 24.42 -36.14 4.24
C ASP A 13 23.26 -36.69 5.13
N ALA A 14 21.99 -36.51 4.77
CA ALA A 14 20.86 -36.98 5.57
C ALA A 14 19.73 -37.60 4.70
N PRO A 15 18.88 -38.49 5.26
CA PRO A 15 17.67 -38.92 4.57
C PRO A 15 16.82 -37.72 4.22
N PHE A 16 16.35 -37.66 2.98
CA PHE A 16 15.49 -36.59 2.46
C PHE A 16 14.21 -36.45 3.31
N ASP A 17 14.05 -35.31 3.99
CA ASP A 17 12.84 -34.95 4.73
C ASP A 17 12.03 -33.92 3.91
N PRO A 18 10.91 -34.32 3.29
CA PRO A 18 10.08 -33.43 2.49
C PRO A 18 9.47 -32.29 3.30
N VAL A 19 9.20 -32.52 4.61
CA VAL A 19 8.58 -31.51 5.49
C VAL A 19 9.58 -30.40 5.80
N ALA A 20 10.78 -30.78 6.23
CA ALA A 20 11.85 -29.81 6.47
C ALA A 20 12.23 -29.03 5.21
N LEU A 21 12.21 -29.66 4.03
CA LEU A 21 12.47 -28.99 2.77
C LEU A 21 11.37 -27.98 2.43
N LYS A 22 10.10 -28.33 2.67
CA LYS A 22 8.96 -27.43 2.44
C LYS A 22 9.09 -26.17 3.33
N GLU A 23 9.36 -26.34 4.62
CA GLU A 23 9.55 -25.22 5.55
C GLU A 23 10.68 -24.28 5.12
N ILE A 24 11.84 -24.86 4.68
CA ILE A 24 12.97 -24.05 4.22
C ILE A 24 12.62 -23.29 2.94
N LEU A 25 11.87 -23.90 2.02
CA LEU A 25 11.43 -23.24 0.79
C LEU A 25 10.41 -22.12 1.09
N GLU A 26 9.46 -22.35 1.98
CA GLU A 26 8.50 -21.35 2.43
C GLU A 26 9.22 -20.15 3.12
N ASP A 27 10.16 -20.40 4.03
CA ASP A 27 11.01 -19.36 4.64
C ASP A 27 11.83 -18.59 3.58
N SER A 28 12.32 -19.29 2.55
CA SER A 28 13.06 -18.67 1.46
C SER A 28 12.21 -17.76 0.58
N VAL A 29 10.96 -18.16 0.31
CA VAL A 29 9.97 -17.34 -0.41
C VAL A 29 9.64 -16.09 0.39
N ILE A 30 9.32 -16.24 1.69
CA ILE A 30 9.02 -15.12 2.60
C ILE A 30 10.18 -14.11 2.63
N ARG A 31 11.42 -14.60 2.78
CA ARG A 31 12.61 -13.72 2.78
C ARG A 31 12.86 -13.07 1.43
N GLY A 32 12.53 -13.75 0.34
CA GLY A 32 12.60 -13.21 -1.01
C GLY A 32 11.60 -12.05 -1.20
N GLN A 33 10.40 -12.24 -0.75
CA GLN A 33 9.34 -11.21 -0.76
C GLN A 33 9.72 -10.01 0.12
N GLN A 34 10.24 -10.25 1.32
CA GLN A 34 10.75 -9.18 2.19
C GLN A 34 11.88 -8.37 1.53
N ALA A 35 12.83 -9.04 0.89
CA ALA A 35 13.92 -8.37 0.17
C ALA A 35 13.40 -7.55 -1.01
N ARG A 36 12.44 -8.08 -1.77
CA ARG A 36 11.77 -7.39 -2.86
C ARG A 36 11.08 -6.12 -2.36
N SER A 37 10.28 -6.21 -1.29
CA SER A 37 9.58 -5.08 -0.71
C SER A 37 10.55 -3.99 -0.21
N VAL A 38 11.69 -4.38 0.40
CA VAL A 38 12.74 -3.43 0.79
C VAL A 38 13.33 -2.72 -0.43
N ILE A 39 13.57 -3.44 -1.52
CA ILE A 39 14.11 -2.87 -2.75
C ILE A 39 13.08 -1.92 -3.39
N GLU A 40 11.83 -2.31 -3.48
CA GLU A 40 10.73 -1.49 -4.00
C GLU A 40 10.63 -0.19 -3.19
N ASN A 41 10.60 -0.26 -1.87
CA ASN A 41 10.60 0.92 -1.00
C ASN A 41 11.85 1.79 -1.18
N LEU A 42 13.05 1.20 -1.30
CA LEU A 42 14.28 1.96 -1.56
C LEU A 42 14.27 2.63 -2.93
N MET A 43 13.69 2.00 -3.94
CA MET A 43 13.52 2.60 -5.26
C MET A 43 12.52 3.76 -5.23
N GLU A 44 11.43 3.60 -4.47
CA GLU A 44 10.46 4.66 -4.19
C GLU A 44 11.15 5.85 -3.51
N PHE A 45 11.94 5.63 -2.45
CA PHE A 45 12.75 6.68 -1.80
C PHE A 45 13.77 7.34 -2.74
N SER A 46 14.38 6.56 -3.63
CA SER A 46 15.39 7.08 -4.58
C SER A 46 14.78 7.94 -5.68
N SER A 47 13.52 7.69 -6.04
CA SER A 47 12.79 8.46 -7.04
C SER A 47 12.23 9.77 -6.48
N ALA A 48 11.98 9.83 -5.17
CA ALA A 48 11.36 10.96 -4.48
C ALA A 48 12.27 12.20 -4.29
N GLY A 49 13.48 12.20 -4.79
CA GLY A 49 14.48 13.25 -4.50
C GLY A 49 14.74 14.28 -5.60
N GLY A 50 13.92 14.36 -6.66
CA GLY A 50 14.30 15.10 -7.88
C GLY A 50 13.40 16.20 -8.38
N ASP A 51 12.13 16.21 -8.04
CA ASP A 51 11.18 17.17 -8.59
C ASP A 51 11.03 18.41 -7.70
N ALA A 52 10.93 19.58 -8.33
CA ALA A 52 10.48 20.79 -7.65
C ALA A 52 8.96 20.69 -7.46
N LYS A 53 8.43 21.27 -6.37
CA LYS A 53 6.98 21.39 -6.20
C LYS A 53 6.36 22.14 -7.37
N SER A 54 5.31 21.58 -7.95
CA SER A 54 4.47 22.21 -8.99
C SER A 54 3.09 22.53 -8.44
N GLN A 55 2.40 23.47 -9.09
CA GLN A 55 1.00 23.78 -8.79
C GLN A 55 0.13 22.78 -9.54
N GLU A 56 -0.55 21.91 -8.82
CA GLU A 56 -1.32 20.80 -9.39
C GLU A 56 -2.68 20.67 -8.74
N ASN A 57 -3.62 20.12 -9.48
CA ASN A 57 -4.93 19.75 -8.97
C ASN A 57 -4.92 18.32 -8.44
N ILE A 58 -5.39 18.12 -7.21
CA ILE A 58 -5.38 16.80 -6.57
C ILE A 58 -6.26 15.78 -7.31
N ALA A 59 -7.36 16.21 -7.93
CA ALA A 59 -8.22 15.34 -8.72
C ALA A 59 -7.48 14.75 -9.92
N GLU A 60 -6.71 15.58 -10.65
CA GLU A 60 -5.91 15.12 -11.79
C GLU A 60 -4.83 14.12 -11.37
N ILE A 61 -4.21 14.32 -10.19
CA ILE A 61 -3.22 13.38 -9.64
C ILE A 61 -3.88 12.04 -9.33
N ILE A 62 -5.07 12.04 -8.72
CA ILE A 62 -5.82 10.82 -8.37
C ILE A 62 -6.24 10.09 -9.64
N ASP A 63 -6.85 10.79 -10.60
CA ASP A 63 -7.30 10.20 -11.86
C ASP A 63 -6.16 9.54 -12.62
N HIS A 64 -5.03 10.23 -12.74
CA HIS A 64 -3.84 9.66 -13.37
C HIS A 64 -3.28 8.45 -12.61
N SER A 65 -3.37 8.45 -11.28
CA SER A 65 -2.96 7.29 -10.47
C SER A 65 -3.88 6.09 -10.67
N ILE A 66 -5.19 6.31 -10.89
CA ILE A 66 -6.16 5.26 -11.24
C ILE A 66 -5.84 4.68 -12.61
N GLU A 67 -5.58 5.52 -13.62
CA GLU A 67 -5.18 5.08 -14.96
C GLU A 67 -3.90 4.25 -14.92
N LEU A 68 -2.87 4.70 -14.19
CA LEU A 68 -1.63 3.94 -14.01
C LEU A 68 -1.86 2.60 -13.30
N ALA A 69 -2.79 2.54 -12.35
CA ALA A 69 -3.13 1.31 -11.64
C ALA A 69 -3.73 0.26 -12.59
N GLU A 70 -4.55 0.66 -13.57
CA GLU A 70 -5.11 -0.24 -14.58
C GLU A 70 -4.00 -0.93 -15.41
N ASP A 71 -2.95 -0.19 -15.72
CA ASP A 71 -1.84 -0.68 -16.55
C ASP A 71 -0.84 -1.54 -15.77
N VAL A 72 -0.56 -1.18 -14.50
CA VAL A 72 0.56 -1.73 -13.72
C VAL A 72 0.11 -2.83 -12.75
N LEU A 73 -1.08 -2.71 -12.17
CA LEU A 73 -1.59 -3.69 -11.20
C LEU A 73 -2.19 -4.90 -11.93
N SER A 74 -1.31 -5.72 -12.47
CA SER A 74 -1.68 -7.04 -12.95
C SER A 74 -2.03 -7.95 -11.78
N ILE A 75 -3.01 -8.83 -12.03
CA ILE A 75 -3.60 -9.86 -11.16
C ILE A 75 -2.77 -10.18 -9.90
N THR A 76 -3.19 -9.62 -8.78
CA THR A 76 -2.80 -10.12 -7.47
C THR A 76 -4.00 -10.87 -6.92
N SER A 77 -3.83 -12.11 -6.49
CA SER A 77 -4.90 -12.93 -5.89
C SER A 77 -6.10 -13.26 -6.80
N GLY A 78 -5.96 -13.23 -8.13
CA GLY A 78 -7.05 -13.56 -9.05
C GLY A 78 -8.04 -12.44 -9.36
N LEU A 79 -8.00 -11.31 -8.63
CA LEU A 79 -8.82 -10.13 -8.89
C LEU A 79 -8.07 -9.15 -9.82
N ARG A 80 -8.69 -8.78 -10.94
CA ARG A 80 -8.16 -7.75 -11.83
C ARG A 80 -8.67 -6.38 -11.38
N PHE A 81 -7.86 -5.34 -11.52
CA PHE A 81 -8.28 -3.98 -11.18
C PHE A 81 -9.57 -3.56 -11.93
N GLN A 82 -9.74 -4.00 -13.17
CA GLN A 82 -10.92 -3.74 -13.99
C GLN A 82 -12.23 -4.37 -13.43
N ASP A 83 -12.13 -5.34 -12.53
CA ASP A 83 -13.28 -5.98 -11.89
C ASP A 83 -13.71 -5.24 -10.60
N ILE A 84 -12.99 -4.18 -10.21
CA ILE A 84 -13.26 -3.34 -9.04
C ILE A 84 -14.11 -2.12 -9.47
N ASP A 85 -15.21 -1.88 -8.78
CA ASP A 85 -16.02 -0.69 -8.95
C ASP A 85 -15.32 0.51 -8.28
N VAL A 86 -14.69 1.36 -9.10
CA VAL A 86 -13.98 2.57 -8.64
C VAL A 86 -14.88 3.78 -8.87
N ASP A 87 -15.20 4.48 -7.78
CA ASP A 87 -16.04 5.69 -7.80
C ASP A 87 -15.30 6.86 -7.15
N VAL A 88 -15.35 8.02 -7.81
CA VAL A 88 -14.69 9.23 -7.36
C VAL A 88 -15.72 10.36 -7.18
N ASP A 89 -15.62 11.08 -6.07
CA ASP A 89 -16.49 12.21 -5.71
C ASP A 89 -15.61 13.42 -5.34
N TYR A 90 -15.46 14.33 -6.29
CA TYR A 90 -14.67 15.54 -6.12
C TYR A 90 -15.57 16.76 -5.87
N ALA A 91 -15.27 17.51 -4.82
CA ALA A 91 -15.94 18.78 -4.61
C ALA A 91 -15.69 19.75 -5.76
N GLU A 92 -16.67 20.59 -6.07
CA GLU A 92 -16.53 21.63 -7.08
C GLU A 92 -15.42 22.64 -6.69
N ASN A 93 -14.63 23.08 -7.67
CA ASN A 93 -13.60 24.10 -7.51
C ASN A 93 -12.48 23.75 -6.49
N LEU A 94 -11.96 22.53 -6.57
CA LEU A 94 -10.75 22.16 -5.82
C LEU A 94 -9.59 23.08 -6.25
N PRO A 95 -8.87 23.70 -5.30
CA PRO A 95 -7.76 24.58 -5.61
C PRO A 95 -6.53 23.79 -6.06
N ASP A 96 -5.72 24.40 -6.92
CA ASP A 96 -4.36 23.96 -7.15
C ASP A 96 -3.50 24.23 -5.90
N PHE A 97 -2.54 23.37 -5.63
CA PHE A 97 -1.63 23.52 -4.51
C PHE A 97 -0.21 23.06 -4.85
N ALA A 98 0.77 23.57 -4.11
CA ALA A 98 2.18 23.25 -4.33
C ALA A 98 2.50 21.85 -3.77
N CYS A 99 2.74 20.88 -4.65
CA CYS A 99 3.04 19.51 -4.24
C CYS A 99 4.14 18.86 -5.10
N TYR A 100 4.63 17.74 -4.62
CA TYR A 100 5.48 16.83 -5.40
C TYR A 100 4.58 15.80 -6.10
N THR A 101 4.26 16.05 -7.36
CA THR A 101 3.27 15.29 -8.14
C THR A 101 3.57 13.80 -8.16
N THR A 102 4.81 13.43 -8.47
CA THR A 102 5.24 12.02 -8.53
C THR A 102 5.11 11.33 -7.18
N GLU A 103 5.39 12.03 -6.08
CA GLU A 103 5.27 11.47 -4.73
C GLU A 103 3.80 11.23 -4.34
N LEU A 104 2.90 12.17 -4.67
CA LEU A 104 1.48 11.96 -4.42
C LEU A 104 0.89 10.86 -5.31
N GLN A 105 1.33 10.72 -6.56
CA GLN A 105 0.96 9.58 -7.40
C GLN A 105 1.38 8.25 -6.75
N GLN A 106 2.58 8.17 -6.17
CA GLN A 106 3.03 6.99 -5.43
C GLN A 106 2.16 6.69 -4.20
N VAL A 107 1.71 7.74 -3.48
CA VAL A 107 0.77 7.59 -2.36
C VAL A 107 -0.51 6.91 -2.83
N PHE A 108 -1.15 7.41 -3.88
CA PHE A 108 -2.42 6.84 -4.37
C PHE A 108 -2.23 5.45 -4.97
N LEU A 109 -1.16 5.20 -5.72
CA LEU A 109 -0.84 3.86 -6.22
C LEU A 109 -0.61 2.86 -5.09
N SER A 110 0.04 3.27 -3.99
CA SER A 110 0.24 2.41 -2.82
C SER A 110 -1.08 2.09 -2.11
N LEU A 111 -1.98 3.08 -1.98
CA LEU A 111 -3.33 2.87 -1.41
C LEU A 111 -4.19 1.97 -2.30
N ILE A 112 -4.17 2.16 -3.62
CA ILE A 112 -4.88 1.33 -4.59
C ILE A 112 -4.35 -0.11 -4.53
N ARG A 113 -3.03 -0.31 -4.52
CA ARG A 113 -2.41 -1.63 -4.38
C ARG A 113 -2.82 -2.31 -3.06
N HIS A 114 -2.83 -1.56 -1.95
CA HIS A 114 -3.30 -2.07 -0.67
C HIS A 114 -4.77 -2.51 -0.74
N ALA A 115 -5.63 -1.70 -1.36
CA ALA A 115 -7.04 -2.04 -1.56
C ALA A 115 -7.20 -3.30 -2.41
N CYS A 116 -6.50 -3.42 -3.54
CA CYS A 116 -6.53 -4.61 -4.41
C CYS A 116 -6.11 -5.88 -3.66
N ASN A 117 -5.04 -5.82 -2.86
CA ASN A 117 -4.60 -6.94 -2.05
C ASN A 117 -5.64 -7.34 -0.99
N SER A 118 -6.30 -6.37 -0.39
CA SER A 118 -7.34 -6.58 0.62
C SER A 118 -8.63 -7.16 0.03
N LEU A 119 -9.05 -6.63 -1.12
CA LEU A 119 -10.22 -7.09 -1.88
C LEU A 119 -10.02 -8.52 -2.42
N GLY A 120 -8.83 -8.83 -2.93
CA GLY A 120 -8.51 -10.15 -3.46
C GLY A 120 -8.42 -11.27 -2.41
N ARG A 121 -8.50 -10.95 -1.11
CA ARG A 121 -8.55 -11.93 -0.01
C ARG A 121 -9.97 -12.35 0.39
N ILE A 122 -10.99 -11.70 -0.17
CA ILE A 122 -12.38 -12.05 0.13
C ILE A 122 -12.77 -13.28 -0.68
N GLU A 123 -13.21 -14.34 0.00
CA GLU A 123 -13.59 -15.61 -0.60
C GLU A 123 -15.10 -15.69 -0.94
N ASP A 124 -15.85 -14.59 -0.81
CA ASP A 124 -17.29 -14.56 -1.13
C ASP A 124 -17.50 -14.17 -2.59
N ASP A 125 -17.98 -15.11 -3.40
CA ASP A 125 -18.30 -14.92 -4.83
C ASP A 125 -19.39 -13.83 -5.08
N ASN A 126 -20.18 -13.47 -4.08
CA ASN A 126 -21.20 -12.43 -4.18
C ASN A 126 -20.67 -11.06 -3.77
N HIS A 127 -19.46 -10.99 -3.24
CA HIS A 127 -18.84 -9.72 -2.88
C HIS A 127 -18.60 -8.88 -4.13
N LYS A 128 -18.98 -7.60 -4.06
CA LYS A 128 -18.71 -6.63 -5.12
C LYS A 128 -17.54 -5.76 -4.68
N PRO A 129 -16.34 -6.00 -5.21
CA PRO A 129 -15.17 -5.23 -4.81
C PRO A 129 -15.34 -3.77 -5.21
N ALA A 130 -15.11 -2.85 -4.28
CA ALA A 130 -15.31 -1.43 -4.51
C ALA A 130 -14.22 -0.57 -3.83
N ILE A 131 -13.84 0.50 -4.53
CA ILE A 131 -13.00 1.60 -4.02
C ILE A 131 -13.80 2.89 -4.20
N ARG A 132 -13.80 3.74 -3.17
CA ARG A 132 -14.45 5.05 -3.19
C ARG A 132 -13.42 6.11 -2.77
N ILE A 133 -13.28 7.15 -3.58
CA ILE A 133 -12.36 8.25 -3.30
C ILE A 133 -13.16 9.55 -3.29
N ALA A 134 -13.18 10.23 -2.15
CA ALA A 134 -13.84 11.54 -2.03
C ALA A 134 -12.82 12.61 -1.68
N VAL A 135 -12.90 13.76 -2.33
CA VAL A 135 -12.06 14.92 -2.06
C VAL A 135 -12.90 16.14 -1.77
N THR A 136 -12.63 16.77 -0.65
CA THR A 136 -13.27 18.02 -0.25
C THR A 136 -12.22 19.07 0.10
N HIS A 137 -12.57 20.33 -0.10
CA HIS A 137 -11.76 21.47 0.32
C HIS A 137 -12.43 22.16 1.51
N LEU A 138 -11.76 22.22 2.63
CA LEU A 138 -12.23 22.89 3.83
C LEU A 138 -11.14 23.79 4.39
N TYR A 139 -11.41 25.09 4.42
CA TYR A 139 -10.46 26.13 4.85
C TYR A 139 -9.18 26.11 4.00
N ASP A 140 -8.05 25.88 4.62
CA ASP A 140 -6.72 25.84 3.97
C ASP A 140 -6.23 24.41 3.71
N ASP A 141 -7.13 23.41 3.75
CA ASP A 141 -6.79 21.99 3.63
C ASP A 141 -7.64 21.26 2.59
N LEU A 142 -6.99 20.34 1.88
CA LEU A 142 -7.64 19.31 1.10
C LEU A 142 -7.85 18.07 1.99
N TRP A 143 -9.07 17.57 2.01
CA TRP A 143 -9.44 16.36 2.73
C TRP A 143 -9.77 15.27 1.72
N ILE A 144 -8.99 14.18 1.75
CA ILE A 144 -9.15 13.03 0.87
C ILE A 144 -9.58 11.86 1.74
N ARG A 145 -10.66 11.20 1.35
CA ARG A 145 -11.12 9.94 1.94
C ARG A 145 -10.98 8.85 0.89
N PHE A 146 -10.10 7.91 1.13
CA PHE A 146 -9.91 6.72 0.31
C PHE A 146 -10.50 5.52 1.07
N HIS A 147 -11.52 4.91 0.51
CA HIS A 147 -12.24 3.80 1.13
C HIS A 147 -12.24 2.57 0.24
N HIS A 148 -12.15 1.36 0.82
CA HIS A 148 -12.38 0.09 0.15
C HIS A 148 -13.10 -0.89 1.06
N ASN A 149 -13.93 -1.77 0.47
CA ASN A 149 -14.70 -2.79 1.18
C ASN A 149 -14.00 -4.15 1.24
N GLY A 150 -12.67 -4.18 1.24
CA GLY A 150 -11.85 -5.38 1.37
C GLY A 150 -11.79 -5.90 2.82
N VAL A 151 -10.99 -6.96 3.03
CA VAL A 151 -10.76 -7.53 4.36
C VAL A 151 -10.27 -6.45 5.33
N MET A 152 -10.82 -6.44 6.54
CA MET A 152 -10.44 -5.47 7.57
C MET A 152 -8.98 -5.62 8.01
N ILE A 153 -8.40 -4.52 8.45
CA ILE A 153 -7.10 -4.47 9.13
C ILE A 153 -7.38 -4.59 10.63
N SER A 154 -6.79 -5.58 11.31
CA SER A 154 -6.98 -5.74 12.75
C SER A 154 -6.53 -4.48 13.53
N ALA A 155 -7.10 -4.24 14.71
CA ALA A 155 -6.75 -3.08 15.53
C ALA A 155 -5.25 -3.05 15.88
N ASP A 156 -4.64 -4.21 16.07
CA ASP A 156 -3.20 -4.33 16.33
C ASP A 156 -2.40 -3.96 15.08
N ASP A 157 -2.81 -4.43 13.90
CA ASP A 157 -2.12 -4.16 12.63
C ASP A 157 -2.26 -2.69 12.20
N GLN A 158 -3.39 -2.03 12.50
CA GLN A 158 -3.58 -0.60 12.22
C GLN A 158 -2.50 0.26 12.90
N GLN A 159 -2.01 -0.13 14.09
CA GLN A 159 -0.95 0.58 14.80
C GLN A 159 0.39 0.49 14.06
N TYR A 160 0.64 -0.62 13.36
CA TYR A 160 1.92 -0.89 12.69
C TYR A 160 1.92 -0.56 11.20
N LEU A 161 0.75 -0.23 10.64
CA LEU A 161 0.58 0.02 9.21
C LEU A 161 1.54 1.09 8.66
N PHE A 162 1.76 2.14 9.45
CA PHE A 162 2.60 3.29 9.11
C PHE A 162 4.01 3.23 9.70
N GLU A 163 4.33 2.19 10.48
CA GLU A 163 5.67 2.06 11.06
C GLU A 163 6.73 1.72 10.02
N SER A 164 7.92 2.33 10.18
CA SER A 164 9.04 2.04 9.30
C SER A 164 9.63 0.64 9.57
N PHE A 165 10.22 0.03 8.53
CA PHE A 165 10.88 -1.28 8.63
C PHE A 165 11.96 -1.37 9.70
N ALA A 166 12.57 -0.26 10.10
CA ALA A 166 13.62 -0.23 11.12
C ALA A 166 13.12 -0.66 12.51
N THR A 167 11.84 -0.43 12.80
CA THR A 167 11.19 -0.80 14.06
C THR A 167 10.56 -2.19 14.01
N ALA A 168 10.22 -2.69 12.83
CA ALA A 168 9.52 -3.95 12.61
C ALA A 168 10.28 -5.22 13.03
N GLY A 169 11.60 -5.16 13.13
CA GLY A 169 12.44 -6.31 13.53
C GLY A 169 12.30 -6.72 14.99
N LYS A 170 11.50 -6.04 15.80
CA LYS A 170 11.32 -6.30 17.24
C LYS A 170 9.96 -6.88 17.61
N THR A 171 9.02 -6.90 16.70
CA THR A 171 7.68 -7.46 16.91
C THR A 171 7.50 -8.71 16.04
N ASN A 172 6.97 -9.78 16.63
CA ASN A 172 6.59 -11.02 15.93
C ASN A 172 5.37 -10.84 15.00
N ASN A 173 5.04 -9.60 14.62
CA ASN A 173 3.90 -9.33 13.76
C ASN A 173 4.23 -9.71 12.32
N GLN A 174 3.47 -10.69 11.84
CA GLN A 174 3.49 -11.21 10.46
C GLN A 174 2.76 -10.29 9.46
N TYR A 175 2.56 -8.99 9.81
CA TYR A 175 2.02 -8.05 8.83
C TYR A 175 3.01 -7.96 7.68
N GLU A 176 2.58 -8.45 6.53
CA GLU A 176 3.45 -8.62 5.37
C GLU A 176 4.05 -7.27 4.97
N ALA A 177 5.32 -7.27 4.65
CA ALA A 177 6.08 -6.05 4.37
C ALA A 177 5.50 -5.22 3.20
N ASP A 178 4.81 -5.88 2.26
CA ASP A 178 4.14 -5.30 1.11
C ASP A 178 2.79 -4.60 1.45
N GLN A 179 2.28 -4.80 2.67
CA GLN A 179 1.06 -4.15 3.16
C GLN A 179 1.32 -2.89 3.97
N ARG A 180 2.59 -2.58 4.25
CA ARG A 180 2.96 -1.39 5.02
C ARG A 180 2.92 -0.13 4.17
N LEU A 181 2.36 0.92 4.74
CA LEU A 181 2.22 2.23 4.14
C LEU A 181 3.15 3.26 4.79
N SER A 182 4.34 2.83 5.26
CA SER A 182 5.31 3.71 5.92
C SER A 182 5.82 4.82 4.99
N PHE A 183 6.00 4.52 3.70
CA PHE A 183 6.41 5.50 2.72
C PHE A 183 5.28 6.48 2.38
N THR A 184 4.05 5.98 2.24
CA THR A 184 2.84 6.83 2.11
C THR A 184 2.73 7.81 3.28
N HIS A 185 2.93 7.32 4.51
CA HIS A 185 2.94 8.18 5.70
C HIS A 185 4.05 9.24 5.62
N PHE A 186 5.27 8.85 5.28
CA PHE A 186 6.40 9.77 5.14
C PHE A 186 6.13 10.88 4.11
N ILE A 187 5.63 10.54 2.92
CA ILE A 187 5.30 11.53 1.89
C ILE A 187 4.27 12.53 2.40
N ILE A 188 3.20 12.03 3.02
CA ILE A 188 2.12 12.91 3.50
C ILE A 188 2.61 13.79 4.64
N THR A 189 3.30 13.24 5.64
CA THR A 189 3.64 13.99 6.87
C THR A 189 4.90 14.84 6.72
N GLU A 190 5.97 14.28 6.16
CA GLU A 190 7.26 14.96 6.12
C GLU A 190 7.43 15.83 4.87
N GLN A 191 6.96 15.37 3.72
CA GLN A 191 7.14 16.09 2.46
C GLN A 191 6.03 17.15 2.22
N HIS A 192 4.79 16.81 2.61
CA HIS A 192 3.62 17.67 2.37
C HIS A 192 3.05 18.29 3.65
N HIS A 193 3.62 18.01 4.82
CA HIS A 193 3.18 18.53 6.13
C HIS A 193 1.71 18.25 6.45
N GLY A 194 1.17 17.18 5.86
CA GLY A 194 -0.19 16.72 6.04
C GLY A 194 -0.34 15.70 7.16
N GLN A 195 -1.49 15.04 7.18
CA GLN A 195 -1.80 13.97 8.12
C GLN A 195 -2.47 12.82 7.38
N ILE A 196 -2.23 11.59 7.83
CA ILE A 196 -2.92 10.40 7.36
C ILE A 196 -3.35 9.57 8.56
N ALA A 197 -4.58 9.05 8.51
CA ALA A 197 -5.13 8.15 9.51
C ALA A 197 -5.86 7.00 8.81
N VAL A 198 -6.02 5.88 9.51
CA VAL A 198 -6.77 4.71 9.04
C VAL A 198 -7.80 4.30 10.08
N ILE A 199 -8.97 3.91 9.60
CA ILE A 199 -10.02 3.25 10.38
C ILE A 199 -10.44 2.04 9.56
N SER A 200 -10.50 0.88 10.19
CA SER A 200 -10.93 -0.36 9.55
C SER A 200 -11.78 -1.17 10.50
N ASP A 201 -12.91 -1.65 10.02
CA ASP A 201 -13.80 -2.56 10.72
C ASP A 201 -14.40 -3.59 9.75
N GLU A 202 -15.04 -4.63 10.32
CA GLU A 202 -15.55 -5.77 9.56
C GLU A 202 -16.75 -5.41 8.69
N ASP A 203 -17.60 -4.49 9.15
CA ASP A 203 -18.84 -4.14 8.46
C ASP A 203 -18.64 -3.06 7.39
N GLN A 204 -17.72 -2.12 7.64
CA GLN A 204 -17.52 -0.93 6.81
C GLN A 204 -16.29 -1.04 5.89
N GLY A 205 -15.40 -2.02 6.11
CA GLY A 205 -14.14 -2.11 5.39
C GLY A 205 -13.09 -1.13 5.92
N THR A 206 -12.22 -0.61 5.05
CA THR A 206 -11.09 0.25 5.44
C THR A 206 -11.22 1.64 4.84
N THR A 207 -11.01 2.66 5.65
CA THR A 207 -10.97 4.06 5.23
C THR A 207 -9.65 4.71 5.64
N PHE A 208 -8.92 5.24 4.66
CA PHE A 208 -7.80 6.15 4.86
C PHE A 208 -8.32 7.59 4.75
N SER A 209 -7.98 8.42 5.73
CA SER A 209 -8.30 9.84 5.74
C SER A 209 -7.00 10.64 5.66
N ILE A 210 -6.84 11.44 4.62
CA ILE A 210 -5.65 12.25 4.36
C ILE A 210 -6.05 13.72 4.41
N GLN A 211 -5.27 14.53 5.11
CA GLN A 211 -5.33 15.98 5.13
C GLN A 211 -4.05 16.54 4.52
N LEU A 212 -4.16 17.41 3.53
CA LEU A 212 -3.04 18.10 2.89
C LEU A 212 -3.25 19.61 2.98
N PRO A 213 -2.32 20.36 3.58
CA PRO A 213 -2.38 21.81 3.60
C PRO A 213 -2.12 22.38 2.19
N ILE A 214 -2.85 23.42 1.81
CA ILE A 214 -2.73 24.09 0.51
C ILE A 214 -1.60 25.13 0.51
N LYS A 215 -1.17 25.58 1.69
CA LYS A 215 -0.13 26.64 1.87
C LYS A 215 1.20 26.07 2.27
#